data_be9d38df39d558eec519bc7a2bae9de0
#
_entry.id   be9d38df39d558eec519bc7a2bae9de0
#
_cell.length_a   1.000
_cell.length_b   1.000
_cell.length_c   1.000
_cell.angle_alpha   90.00
_cell.angle_beta   90.00
_cell.angle_gamma   90.00
#
_symmetry.space_group_name_H-M   'P 1'
#
loop_
_entity.id
_entity.type
_entity.pdbx_description
1 polymer ?
#
loop_
_entity_poly.entity_id
_entity_poly.type
_entity_poly.pdbx_seq_one_letter_code
_entity_poly.pdbx_strand_id
1 'polypeptide(L)'
;MGSVFQIAFLVLSIILISLRYDTKIHKYLVFFALACITDLLFFFSNSNRLILESDVFPFITNSMVWNAIGDLNIILYYLFFINFFNIKKTSFTYYFVQISIVFWIIQIFLELTDFTSFFLIKFAKYYLHSSAIVDFLVLALTSLYIIKNRLKTIDNKIAFIGVAVFTISSFQIALPRIIGLFNSNIGWLNYTFNNIIILQFATMINLLSFITSILYRYVNYEKENYKIKNQLLQKEIERQQSVENERTRIAADMHDELGSGLTKITYLSQLAMSNKDNKDDLTKIKQTSADLVENMSEIIWAMKEENNTLEDLVTYIKSYASEYLDINKIKLTISIPDNYITEIVNGNYRKNIFLCVKESLHNIVKHAKAKSVTITITSNEILHITIQDNGIGLNNLQNETKNKGNGLLNMKLRMEKIGGKMEIIVKNGTCTHFTIPIEKLNH
;
A
#
# COMPACT_ATOMS: atom_id res chain seq x y z
N MET A 1 41.95 -10.37 21.03
CA MET A 1 41.34 -9.52 19.98
C MET A 1 40.03 -10.08 19.48
N GLY A 2 39.86 -11.39 19.19
CA GLY A 2 38.61 -11.98 18.69
C GLY A 2 37.38 -11.68 19.57
N SER A 3 37.51 -11.82 20.90
CA SER A 3 36.40 -11.58 21.85
C SER A 3 35.89 -10.14 21.89
N VAL A 4 36.75 -9.15 21.68
CA VAL A 4 36.34 -7.71 21.65
C VAL A 4 35.46 -7.44 20.43
N PHE A 5 35.79 -8.02 19.27
CA PHE A 5 34.97 -7.90 18.07
C PHE A 5 33.62 -8.59 18.23
N GLN A 6 33.60 -9.80 18.85
CA GLN A 6 32.36 -10.53 19.08
C GLN A 6 31.41 -9.79 20.04
N ILE A 7 31.95 -9.14 21.10
CA ILE A 7 31.17 -8.27 21.98
C ILE A 7 30.61 -7.07 21.23
N ALA A 8 31.43 -6.41 20.40
CA ALA A 8 30.97 -5.28 19.59
C ALA A 8 29.85 -5.70 18.62
N PHE A 9 29.92 -6.89 18.04
CA PHE A 9 28.91 -7.43 17.15
C PHE A 9 27.62 -7.82 17.88
N LEU A 10 27.73 -8.39 19.07
CA LEU A 10 26.58 -8.67 19.91
C LEU A 10 25.83 -7.37 20.27
N VAL A 11 26.56 -6.34 20.73
CA VAL A 11 26.00 -5.03 21.06
C VAL A 11 25.32 -4.41 19.82
N LEU A 12 25.99 -4.46 18.67
CA LEU A 12 25.42 -3.94 17.43
C LEU A 12 24.16 -4.70 17.01
N SER A 13 24.17 -6.04 17.14
CA SER A 13 22.98 -6.87 16.83
C SER A 13 21.80 -6.56 17.75
N ILE A 14 22.06 -6.36 19.04
CA ILE A 14 21.03 -5.96 20.03
C ILE A 14 20.50 -4.57 19.69
N ILE A 15 21.38 -3.61 19.36
CA ILE A 15 20.97 -2.25 18.96
C ILE A 15 20.10 -2.32 17.69
N LEU A 16 20.50 -3.09 16.67
CA LEU A 16 19.73 -3.24 15.44
C LEU A 16 18.37 -3.93 15.68
N ILE A 17 18.28 -4.87 16.62
CA ILE A 17 17.03 -5.50 17.03
C ILE A 17 16.14 -4.50 17.76
N SER A 18 16.71 -3.67 18.64
CA SER A 18 15.95 -2.70 19.44
C SER A 18 15.41 -1.53 18.63
N LEU A 19 16.06 -1.19 17.52
CA LEU A 19 15.67 -0.07 16.68
C LEU A 19 14.48 -0.37 15.77
N ARG A 20 13.95 -1.62 15.70
CA ARG A 20 12.90 -1.92 14.72
C ARG A 20 11.90 -3.04 15.03
N TYR A 21 10.64 -2.67 14.77
CA TYR A 21 9.42 -3.51 14.84
C TYR A 21 9.07 -4.26 13.52
N ASP A 22 9.91 -4.27 12.49
CA ASP A 22 9.56 -4.92 11.22
C ASP A 22 9.88 -6.43 11.23
N THR A 23 8.83 -7.24 11.10
CA THR A 23 8.84 -8.70 11.31
C THR A 23 9.74 -9.51 10.37
N LYS A 24 10.07 -9.00 9.18
CA LYS A 24 10.92 -9.71 8.21
C LYS A 24 12.42 -9.58 8.51
N ILE A 25 12.83 -8.40 8.96
CA ILE A 25 14.22 -8.12 9.32
C ILE A 25 14.57 -8.77 10.66
N HIS A 26 13.60 -8.90 11.56
CA HIS A 26 13.80 -9.47 12.90
C HIS A 26 14.32 -10.93 12.89
N LYS A 27 13.80 -11.78 12.01
CA LYS A 27 14.12 -13.20 12.06
C LYS A 27 15.62 -13.50 11.87
N TYR A 28 16.24 -12.95 10.83
CA TYR A 28 17.66 -13.24 10.61
C TYR A 28 18.56 -12.52 11.61
N LEU A 29 18.18 -11.32 12.11
CA LEU A 29 18.94 -10.62 13.14
C LEU A 29 18.93 -11.37 14.47
N VAL A 30 17.81 -12.00 14.84
CA VAL A 30 17.73 -12.83 16.06
C VAL A 30 18.67 -14.02 15.96
N PHE A 31 18.66 -14.76 14.84
CA PHE A 31 19.58 -15.88 14.66
C PHE A 31 21.05 -15.45 14.66
N PHE A 32 21.34 -14.30 14.05
CA PHE A 32 22.67 -13.73 14.05
C PHE A 32 23.14 -13.32 15.45
N ALA A 33 22.30 -12.64 16.23
CA ALA A 33 22.61 -12.28 17.61
C ALA A 33 22.83 -13.52 18.49
N LEU A 34 21.99 -14.54 18.39
CA LEU A 34 22.14 -15.79 19.12
C LEU A 34 23.43 -16.50 18.71
N ALA A 35 23.79 -16.54 17.42
CA ALA A 35 25.07 -17.08 16.97
C ALA A 35 26.26 -16.34 17.56
N CYS A 36 26.22 -14.99 17.62
CA CYS A 36 27.25 -14.21 18.26
C CYS A 36 27.38 -14.49 19.78
N ILE A 37 26.27 -14.72 20.47
CA ILE A 37 26.27 -15.10 21.89
C ILE A 37 26.93 -16.48 22.09
N THR A 38 26.57 -17.46 21.29
CA THR A 38 27.15 -18.80 21.38
C THR A 38 28.62 -18.81 21.02
N ASP A 39 29.05 -18.01 20.02
CA ASP A 39 30.47 -17.79 19.70
C ASP A 39 31.25 -17.21 20.90
N LEU A 40 30.68 -16.21 21.57
CA LEU A 40 31.31 -15.59 22.75
C LEU A 40 31.44 -16.60 23.90
N LEU A 41 30.40 -17.37 24.19
CA LEU A 41 30.43 -18.39 25.21
C LEU A 41 31.48 -19.46 24.90
N PHE A 42 31.54 -19.94 23.66
CA PHE A 42 32.53 -20.90 23.22
C PHE A 42 33.98 -20.38 23.32
N PHE A 43 34.20 -19.13 22.93
CA PHE A 43 35.49 -18.50 23.05
C PHE A 43 35.92 -18.30 24.52
N PHE A 44 34.99 -17.84 25.38
CA PHE A 44 35.24 -17.63 26.80
C PHE A 44 35.64 -18.94 27.51
N SER A 45 34.99 -20.05 27.19
CA SER A 45 35.35 -21.35 27.69
C SER A 45 36.74 -21.80 27.30
N ASN A 46 37.09 -21.68 26.01
CA ASN A 46 38.41 -22.08 25.52
C ASN A 46 39.53 -21.20 26.10
N SER A 47 39.31 -19.94 26.35
CA SER A 47 40.28 -19.01 26.96
C SER A 47 40.50 -19.29 28.44
N ASN A 48 39.45 -19.63 29.17
CA ASN A 48 39.52 -19.95 30.61
C ASN A 48 40.16 -21.33 30.86
N ARG A 49 40.07 -22.31 29.95
CA ARG A 49 40.82 -23.57 30.06
C ARG A 49 42.33 -23.37 30.12
N LEU A 50 42.85 -22.26 29.56
CA LEU A 50 44.30 -21.91 29.60
C LEU A 50 44.70 -21.10 30.83
N ILE A 51 43.73 -20.49 31.54
CA ILE A 51 43.99 -19.53 32.61
C ILE A 51 43.55 -20.07 34.01
N LEU A 52 42.50 -20.90 34.08
CA LEU A 52 41.93 -21.39 35.32
C LEU A 52 42.00 -22.90 35.39
N GLU A 53 43.16 -23.45 35.80
CA GLU A 53 43.27 -24.81 36.34
C GLU A 53 42.58 -24.93 37.72
N SER A 54 41.57 -24.10 38.03
CA SER A 54 40.92 -24.10 39.34
C SER A 54 39.51 -24.73 39.24
N ASP A 55 39.27 -25.71 40.15
CA ASP A 55 38.03 -26.42 40.40
C ASP A 55 36.81 -25.57 40.79
N VAL A 56 36.82 -24.25 40.51
CA VAL A 56 35.83 -23.32 41.02
C VAL A 56 34.48 -23.41 40.30
N PHE A 57 34.46 -23.89 39.03
CA PHE A 57 33.21 -24.08 38.31
C PHE A 57 33.25 -25.37 37.47
N PRO A 58 32.86 -26.54 38.01
CA PRO A 58 32.89 -27.82 37.31
C PRO A 58 32.01 -27.83 36.04
N PHE A 59 30.96 -27.00 35.98
CA PHE A 59 30.12 -26.86 34.80
C PHE A 59 30.86 -26.19 33.64
N ILE A 60 31.77 -25.25 33.90
CA ILE A 60 32.56 -24.52 32.90
C ILE A 60 33.67 -25.42 32.32
N THR A 61 34.11 -26.46 33.04
CA THR A 61 35.17 -27.37 32.60
C THR A 61 34.62 -28.58 31.83
N ASN A 62 33.30 -28.77 31.76
CA ASN A 62 32.71 -29.90 31.06
C ASN A 62 32.79 -29.72 29.54
N SER A 63 33.68 -30.51 28.91
CA SER A 63 33.89 -30.48 27.46
C SER A 63 32.66 -30.77 26.62
N MET A 64 31.73 -31.59 27.16
CA MET A 64 30.48 -31.97 26.44
C MET A 64 29.56 -30.76 26.26
N VAL A 65 29.37 -29.95 27.31
CA VAL A 65 28.52 -28.76 27.25
C VAL A 65 29.07 -27.74 26.21
N TRP A 66 30.40 -27.61 26.17
CA TRP A 66 31.00 -26.65 25.23
C TRP A 66 30.98 -27.12 23.79
N ASN A 67 31.11 -28.40 23.54
CA ASN A 67 30.93 -28.97 22.21
C ASN A 67 29.47 -28.76 21.75
N ALA A 68 28.49 -29.07 22.62
CA ALA A 68 27.06 -28.84 22.32
C ALA A 68 26.75 -27.35 22.02
N ILE A 69 27.39 -26.39 22.71
CA ILE A 69 27.28 -24.96 22.43
C ILE A 69 27.87 -24.63 21.03
N GLY A 70 29.00 -25.26 20.68
CA GLY A 70 29.61 -25.10 19.35
C GLY A 70 28.71 -25.63 18.24
N ASP A 71 28.11 -26.78 18.43
CA ASP A 71 27.16 -27.36 17.47
C ASP A 71 25.89 -26.53 17.34
N LEU A 72 25.38 -26.00 18.45
CA LEU A 72 24.25 -25.07 18.45
C LEU A 72 24.57 -23.80 17.64
N ASN A 73 25.79 -23.29 17.76
CA ASN A 73 26.25 -22.15 16.99
C ASN A 73 26.17 -22.41 15.47
N ILE A 74 26.59 -23.59 15.02
CA ILE A 74 26.50 -23.96 13.60
C ILE A 74 25.04 -23.98 13.12
N ILE A 75 24.13 -24.52 13.93
CA ILE A 75 22.69 -24.51 13.62
C ILE A 75 22.18 -23.08 13.46
N LEU A 76 22.56 -22.17 14.37
CA LEU A 76 22.14 -20.77 14.33
C LEU A 76 22.66 -20.05 13.07
N TYR A 77 23.90 -20.33 12.64
CA TYR A 77 24.42 -19.81 11.39
C TYR A 77 23.65 -20.35 10.16
N TYR A 78 23.27 -21.63 10.17
CA TYR A 78 22.48 -22.17 9.07
C TYR A 78 21.09 -21.56 8.99
N LEU A 79 20.42 -21.35 10.13
CA LEU A 79 19.15 -20.63 10.20
C LEU A 79 19.29 -19.18 9.77
N PHE A 80 20.39 -18.54 10.15
CA PHE A 80 20.71 -17.20 9.70
C PHE A 80 20.85 -17.17 8.17
N PHE A 81 21.65 -18.02 7.55
CA PHE A 81 21.85 -18.06 6.10
C PHE A 81 20.55 -18.28 5.32
N ILE A 82 19.70 -19.23 5.76
CA ILE A 82 18.40 -19.47 5.13
C ILE A 82 17.55 -18.20 5.10
N ASN A 83 17.48 -17.50 6.22
CA ASN A 83 16.63 -16.33 6.37
C ASN A 83 17.26 -15.09 5.69
N PHE A 84 18.56 -14.87 5.85
CA PHE A 84 19.27 -13.72 5.31
C PHE A 84 19.28 -13.71 3.77
N PHE A 85 19.59 -14.85 3.16
CA PHE A 85 19.59 -14.99 1.70
C PHE A 85 18.23 -15.39 1.15
N ASN A 86 17.22 -15.55 2.00
CA ASN A 86 15.87 -15.94 1.62
C ASN A 86 15.89 -17.16 0.68
N ILE A 87 16.52 -18.25 1.15
CA ILE A 87 16.67 -19.48 0.37
C ILE A 87 15.29 -20.09 0.15
N LYS A 88 14.94 -20.37 -1.09
CA LYS A 88 13.61 -20.92 -1.44
C LYS A 88 13.43 -22.29 -0.81
N LYS A 89 12.32 -22.52 -0.13
CA LYS A 89 11.95 -23.79 0.50
C LYS A 89 11.91 -24.98 -0.46
N THR A 90 11.72 -24.74 -1.75
CA THR A 90 11.71 -25.76 -2.82
C THR A 90 13.10 -26.06 -3.38
N SER A 91 14.17 -25.41 -2.89
CA SER A 91 15.52 -25.62 -3.39
C SER A 91 16.20 -26.81 -2.73
N PHE A 92 17.03 -27.52 -3.49
CA PHE A 92 17.87 -28.59 -2.96
C PHE A 92 18.73 -28.10 -1.79
N THR A 93 19.30 -26.90 -1.89
CA THR A 93 20.10 -26.28 -0.82
C THR A 93 19.31 -26.16 0.49
N TYR A 94 18.04 -25.76 0.43
CA TYR A 94 17.18 -25.65 1.61
C TYR A 94 17.03 -27.01 2.31
N TYR A 95 16.68 -28.05 1.58
CA TYR A 95 16.52 -29.41 2.15
C TYR A 95 17.83 -29.95 2.71
N PHE A 96 18.94 -29.73 2.00
CA PHE A 96 20.24 -30.16 2.48
C PHE A 96 20.62 -29.49 3.81
N VAL A 97 20.40 -28.18 3.93
CA VAL A 97 20.61 -27.43 5.19
C VAL A 97 19.70 -27.95 6.31
N GLN A 98 18.43 -28.27 6.02
CA GLN A 98 17.52 -28.85 7.02
C GLN A 98 18.00 -30.20 7.50
N ILE A 99 18.44 -31.07 6.61
CA ILE A 99 19.02 -32.38 6.97
C ILE A 99 20.27 -32.18 7.83
N SER A 100 21.12 -31.24 7.49
CA SER A 100 22.31 -30.91 8.27
C SER A 100 21.98 -30.35 9.67
N ILE A 101 20.91 -29.56 9.80
CA ILE A 101 20.41 -29.12 11.12
C ILE A 101 19.97 -30.32 11.97
N VAL A 102 19.24 -31.26 11.38
CA VAL A 102 18.84 -32.51 12.09
C VAL A 102 20.07 -33.30 12.51
N PHE A 103 21.07 -33.42 11.65
CA PHE A 103 22.35 -34.07 11.99
C PHE A 103 22.99 -33.41 13.22
N TRP A 104 23.09 -32.10 13.29
CA TRP A 104 23.65 -31.37 14.42
C TRP A 104 22.81 -31.47 15.70
N ILE A 105 21.49 -31.52 15.60
CA ILE A 105 20.59 -31.75 16.76
C ILE A 105 20.81 -33.12 17.34
N ILE A 106 20.92 -34.17 16.51
CA ILE A 106 21.23 -35.50 16.94
C ILE A 106 22.60 -35.54 17.65
N GLN A 107 23.56 -34.81 17.11
CA GLN A 107 24.88 -34.70 17.66
C GLN A 107 24.89 -34.08 19.06
N ILE A 108 24.25 -32.95 19.26
CA ILE A 108 24.06 -32.29 20.56
C ILE A 108 23.45 -33.27 21.56
N PHE A 109 22.43 -34.05 21.15
CA PHE A 109 21.79 -35.04 22.01
C PHE A 109 22.75 -36.15 22.42
N LEU A 110 23.54 -36.68 21.49
CA LEU A 110 24.54 -37.70 21.77
C LEU A 110 25.64 -37.20 22.72
N GLU A 111 26.08 -35.97 22.54
CA GLU A 111 27.09 -35.37 23.44
C GLU A 111 26.59 -35.13 24.85
N LEU A 112 25.35 -34.67 25.01
CA LEU A 112 24.75 -34.41 26.33
C LEU A 112 24.38 -35.66 27.11
N THR A 113 24.15 -36.81 26.44
CA THR A 113 23.75 -38.07 27.08
C THR A 113 24.92 -38.97 27.44
N ASP A 114 26.16 -38.51 27.26
CA ASP A 114 27.39 -39.30 27.49
C ASP A 114 27.45 -40.64 26.70
N PHE A 115 26.49 -40.84 25.79
CA PHE A 115 26.43 -42.00 24.90
C PHE A 115 27.65 -42.04 23.97
N THR A 116 28.25 -40.89 23.77
CA THR A 116 29.46 -40.71 22.96
C THR A 116 30.70 -41.34 23.58
N SER A 117 30.81 -41.42 24.91
CA SER A 117 31.99 -42.02 25.55
C SER A 117 32.14 -43.51 25.24
N PHE A 118 31.02 -44.23 25.14
CA PHE A 118 31.02 -45.69 24.81
C PHE A 118 31.17 -45.95 23.31
N PHE A 119 30.53 -45.15 22.47
CA PHE A 119 30.52 -45.36 21.01
C PHE A 119 31.71 -44.68 20.31
N LEU A 120 32.19 -43.53 20.82
CA LEU A 120 33.21 -42.71 20.23
C LEU A 120 34.62 -43.28 20.27
N ILE A 121 34.99 -44.12 21.23
CA ILE A 121 36.33 -44.73 21.25
C ILE A 121 36.58 -45.51 19.96
N LYS A 122 35.57 -46.10 19.38
CA LYS A 122 35.65 -46.92 18.18
C LYS A 122 35.39 -46.13 16.89
N PHE A 123 34.55 -45.05 16.97
CA PHE A 123 34.09 -44.27 15.82
C PHE A 123 34.47 -42.81 15.84
N ALA A 124 35.18 -42.32 16.87
CA ALA A 124 35.57 -40.88 17.01
C ALA A 124 36.30 -40.34 15.78
N LYS A 125 37.09 -41.15 15.12
CA LYS A 125 37.79 -40.79 13.89
C LYS A 125 36.79 -40.46 12.77
N TYR A 126 35.80 -41.30 12.54
CA TYR A 126 34.80 -41.08 11.47
C TYR A 126 33.87 -39.92 11.81
N TYR A 127 33.57 -39.71 13.07
CA TYR A 127 32.74 -38.64 13.59
C TYR A 127 33.35 -37.24 13.33
N LEU A 128 34.55 -37.00 13.83
CA LEU A 128 35.28 -35.73 13.63
C LEU A 128 35.52 -35.37 12.15
N HIS A 129 35.60 -36.43 11.30
CA HIS A 129 35.78 -36.21 9.87
C HIS A 129 34.47 -35.86 9.17
N SER A 130 33.35 -36.50 9.59
CA SER A 130 32.05 -36.29 8.97
C SER A 130 31.51 -34.88 9.22
N SER A 131 31.68 -34.33 10.43
CA SER A 131 31.19 -32.98 10.78
C SER A 131 31.79 -31.91 9.88
N ALA A 132 33.11 -31.89 9.71
CA ALA A 132 33.76 -30.90 8.86
C ALA A 132 33.40 -31.01 7.37
N ILE A 133 33.14 -32.23 6.91
CA ILE A 133 32.67 -32.47 5.53
C ILE A 133 31.26 -31.92 5.34
N VAL A 134 30.35 -32.16 6.29
CA VAL A 134 28.97 -31.65 6.27
C VAL A 134 29.00 -30.14 6.23
N ASP A 135 29.76 -29.46 7.09
CA ASP A 135 29.87 -28.02 7.13
C ASP A 135 30.39 -27.45 5.82
N PHE A 136 31.46 -28.00 5.29
CA PHE A 136 31.99 -27.59 4.00
C PHE A 136 30.93 -27.73 2.89
N LEU A 137 30.22 -28.86 2.83
CA LEU A 137 29.20 -29.09 1.80
C LEU A 137 28.04 -28.09 1.93
N VAL A 138 27.59 -27.80 3.16
CA VAL A 138 26.53 -26.78 3.40
C VAL A 138 26.98 -25.41 2.91
N LEU A 139 28.19 -24.99 3.27
CA LEU A 139 28.74 -23.71 2.87
C LEU A 139 28.96 -23.63 1.35
N ALA A 140 29.45 -24.69 0.73
CA ALA A 140 29.65 -24.76 -0.71
C ALA A 140 28.31 -24.69 -1.48
N LEU A 141 27.29 -25.47 -1.05
CA LEU A 141 25.97 -25.44 -1.67
C LEU A 141 25.27 -24.08 -1.46
N THR A 142 25.42 -23.49 -0.27
CA THR A 142 24.90 -22.16 0.02
C THR A 142 25.57 -21.12 -0.87
N SER A 143 26.88 -21.16 -1.03
CA SER A 143 27.66 -20.30 -1.92
C SER A 143 27.19 -20.40 -3.38
N LEU A 144 27.02 -21.62 -3.89
CA LEU A 144 26.50 -21.87 -5.24
C LEU A 144 25.08 -21.32 -5.42
N TYR A 145 24.21 -21.50 -4.42
CA TYR A 145 22.86 -20.95 -4.45
C TYR A 145 22.86 -19.43 -4.51
N ILE A 146 23.71 -18.77 -3.71
CA ILE A 146 23.84 -17.30 -3.69
C ILE A 146 24.33 -16.81 -5.05
N ILE A 147 25.35 -17.40 -5.62
CA ILE A 147 25.89 -17.07 -6.95
C ILE A 147 24.75 -17.12 -7.99
N LYS A 148 24.04 -18.24 -8.03
CA LYS A 148 23.00 -18.47 -9.05
C LYS A 148 21.77 -17.59 -8.88
N ASN A 149 21.33 -17.33 -7.66
CA ASN A 149 20.00 -16.77 -7.42
C ASN A 149 19.98 -15.40 -6.74
N ARG A 150 21.03 -15.01 -6.01
CA ARG A 150 21.00 -13.85 -5.09
C ARG A 150 22.08 -12.80 -5.32
N LEU A 151 23.06 -13.03 -6.16
CA LEU A 151 24.19 -12.11 -6.37
C LEU A 151 23.82 -10.84 -7.17
N LYS A 152 22.53 -10.46 -7.20
CA LYS A 152 22.05 -9.31 -7.98
C LYS A 152 22.17 -7.98 -7.23
N THR A 153 21.99 -7.99 -5.93
CA THR A 153 22.00 -6.78 -5.09
C THR A 153 23.37 -6.57 -4.44
N ILE A 154 23.72 -5.31 -4.16
CA ILE A 154 25.03 -4.93 -3.58
C ILE A 154 25.21 -5.55 -2.19
N ASP A 155 24.15 -5.52 -1.36
CA ASP A 155 24.15 -6.12 -0.03
C ASP A 155 24.45 -7.62 -0.06
N ASN A 156 23.84 -8.36 -0.99
CA ASN A 156 24.13 -9.78 -1.16
C ASN A 156 25.55 -10.04 -1.68
N LYS A 157 26.11 -9.15 -2.52
CA LYS A 157 27.50 -9.27 -2.97
C LYS A 157 28.47 -9.08 -1.80
N ILE A 158 28.22 -8.09 -0.94
CA ILE A 158 29.04 -7.83 0.25
C ILE A 158 28.97 -9.04 1.20
N ALA A 159 27.77 -9.54 1.52
CA ALA A 159 27.60 -10.70 2.38
C ALA A 159 28.26 -11.97 1.78
N PHE A 160 28.19 -12.13 0.47
CA PHE A 160 28.80 -13.26 -0.24
C PHE A 160 30.31 -13.31 -0.09
N ILE A 161 31.00 -12.17 -0.01
CA ILE A 161 32.45 -12.15 0.21
C ILE A 161 32.81 -12.89 1.51
N GLY A 162 32.08 -12.63 2.60
CA GLY A 162 32.27 -13.33 3.86
C GLY A 162 32.02 -14.82 3.76
N VAL A 163 30.90 -15.20 3.16
CA VAL A 163 30.55 -16.62 2.97
C VAL A 163 31.61 -17.34 2.12
N ALA A 164 32.11 -16.72 1.07
CA ALA A 164 33.15 -17.29 0.20
C ALA A 164 34.47 -17.52 0.95
N VAL A 165 34.92 -16.51 1.70
CA VAL A 165 36.15 -16.62 2.53
C VAL A 165 35.98 -17.71 3.57
N PHE A 166 34.82 -17.78 4.23
CA PHE A 166 34.55 -18.81 5.23
C PHE A 166 34.46 -20.20 4.60
N THR A 167 33.86 -20.33 3.40
CA THR A 167 33.83 -21.59 2.64
C THR A 167 35.23 -22.09 2.27
N ILE A 168 36.09 -21.19 1.82
CA ILE A 168 37.50 -21.54 1.48
C ILE A 168 38.24 -22.02 2.73
N SER A 169 38.04 -21.33 3.86
CA SER A 169 38.68 -21.70 5.12
C SER A 169 38.19 -23.05 5.68
N SER A 170 36.90 -23.33 5.55
CA SER A 170 36.36 -24.65 5.95
C SER A 170 36.84 -25.78 5.03
N PHE A 171 37.07 -25.50 3.75
CA PHE A 171 37.72 -26.48 2.84
C PHE A 171 39.11 -26.84 3.30
N GLN A 172 39.94 -25.89 3.75
CA GLN A 172 41.27 -26.15 4.30
C GLN A 172 41.23 -27.07 5.53
N ILE A 173 40.14 -27.05 6.30
CA ILE A 173 39.98 -27.94 7.45
C ILE A 173 39.41 -29.31 7.02
N ALA A 174 38.47 -29.31 6.08
CA ALA A 174 37.84 -30.54 5.60
C ALA A 174 38.79 -31.42 4.79
N LEU A 175 39.67 -30.81 3.95
CA LEU A 175 40.55 -31.56 3.06
C LEU A 175 41.53 -32.51 3.79
N PRO A 176 42.27 -32.10 4.84
CA PRO A 176 43.12 -33.03 5.58
C PRO A 176 42.31 -34.09 6.31
N ARG A 177 41.11 -33.79 6.77
CA ARG A 177 40.25 -34.77 7.40
C ARG A 177 39.77 -35.82 6.39
N ILE A 178 39.45 -35.43 5.17
CA ILE A 178 39.12 -36.38 4.08
C ILE A 178 40.34 -37.24 3.74
N ILE A 179 41.52 -36.67 3.61
CA ILE A 179 42.75 -37.41 3.33
C ILE A 179 43.07 -38.36 4.48
N GLY A 180 42.87 -37.93 5.73
CA GLY A 180 43.08 -38.75 6.92
C GLY A 180 42.14 -39.95 7.07
N LEU A 181 40.97 -39.97 6.37
CA LEU A 181 40.16 -41.17 6.27
C LEU A 181 40.84 -42.29 5.50
N PHE A 182 41.66 -41.94 4.52
CA PHE A 182 42.35 -42.89 3.64
C PHE A 182 43.82 -43.18 4.05
N ASN A 183 44.44 -42.26 4.81
CA ASN A 183 45.87 -42.40 5.20
C ASN A 183 46.08 -41.91 6.66
N SER A 184 46.43 -42.85 7.55
CA SER A 184 46.59 -42.61 9.00
C SER A 184 47.90 -41.94 9.44
N ASN A 185 48.88 -41.77 8.54
CA ASN A 185 50.22 -41.34 8.90
C ASN A 185 50.51 -39.82 8.74
N ILE A 186 49.49 -39.00 8.47
CA ILE A 186 49.69 -37.55 8.38
C ILE A 186 49.71 -36.96 9.78
N GLY A 187 50.81 -36.29 10.14
CA GLY A 187 51.00 -35.64 11.43
C GLY A 187 50.02 -34.51 11.71
N TRP A 188 48.96 -34.82 12.40
CA TRP A 188 47.76 -34.01 12.69
C TRP A 188 48.06 -32.76 13.52
N LEU A 189 49.03 -32.77 14.43
CA LEU A 189 49.22 -31.71 15.40
C LEU A 189 49.77 -30.41 14.82
N ASN A 190 50.69 -30.47 13.84
CA ASN A 190 51.23 -29.24 13.24
C ASN A 190 50.31 -28.56 12.23
N TYR A 191 49.37 -29.32 11.69
CA TYR A 191 48.42 -28.77 10.70
C TYR A 191 47.24 -28.02 11.36
N THR A 192 46.86 -28.39 12.59
CA THR A 192 45.71 -27.83 13.29
C THR A 192 45.96 -26.40 13.79
N PHE A 193 47.19 -26.08 14.23
CA PHE A 193 47.46 -24.76 14.86
C PHE A 193 47.44 -23.62 13.84
N ASN A 194 48.03 -23.78 12.66
CA ASN A 194 48.00 -22.78 11.61
C ASN A 194 46.59 -22.58 11.04
N ASN A 195 45.76 -23.62 10.99
CA ASN A 195 44.43 -23.58 10.47
C ASN A 195 43.44 -22.85 11.43
N ILE A 196 43.66 -22.86 12.75
CA ILE A 196 42.85 -22.14 13.73
C ILE A 196 42.97 -20.63 13.50
N ILE A 197 44.17 -20.11 13.25
CA ILE A 197 44.39 -18.69 13.01
C ILE A 197 43.69 -18.25 11.72
N ILE A 198 43.81 -19.04 10.64
CA ILE A 198 43.17 -18.76 9.36
C ILE A 198 41.63 -18.76 9.51
N LEU A 199 41.10 -19.72 10.24
CA LEU A 199 39.65 -19.81 10.51
C LEU A 199 39.16 -18.59 11.31
N GLN A 200 39.93 -18.12 12.31
CA GLN A 200 39.56 -16.93 13.07
C GLN A 200 39.54 -15.66 12.19
N PHE A 201 40.48 -15.48 11.28
CA PHE A 201 40.45 -14.38 10.32
C PHE A 201 39.30 -14.52 9.35
N ALA A 202 38.98 -15.71 8.88
CA ALA A 202 37.84 -15.96 8.00
C ALA A 202 36.50 -15.66 8.68
N THR A 203 36.34 -16.05 9.95
CA THR A 203 35.13 -15.70 10.74
C THR A 203 35.00 -14.19 10.93
N MET A 204 36.10 -13.48 11.19
CA MET A 204 36.09 -12.02 11.28
C MET A 204 35.65 -11.34 9.96
N ILE A 205 36.19 -11.76 8.82
CA ILE A 205 35.81 -11.23 7.53
C ILE A 205 34.34 -11.55 7.23
N ASN A 206 33.89 -12.75 7.55
CA ASN A 206 32.51 -13.18 7.39
C ASN A 206 31.55 -12.27 8.20
N LEU A 207 31.84 -12.07 9.48
CA LEU A 207 31.07 -11.20 10.37
C LEU A 207 31.04 -9.75 9.87
N LEU A 208 32.20 -9.18 9.50
CA LEU A 208 32.27 -7.83 8.96
C LEU A 208 31.45 -7.66 7.68
N SER A 209 31.50 -8.64 6.79
CA SER A 209 30.74 -8.58 5.54
C SER A 209 29.22 -8.62 5.79
N PHE A 210 28.77 -9.45 6.73
CA PHE A 210 27.34 -9.50 7.09
C PHE A 210 26.88 -8.19 7.72
N ILE A 211 27.64 -7.62 8.64
CA ILE A 211 27.30 -6.34 9.27
C ILE A 211 27.22 -5.23 8.24
N THR A 212 28.22 -5.13 7.38
CA THR A 212 28.21 -4.13 6.32
C THR A 212 27.00 -4.31 5.41
N SER A 213 26.68 -5.54 5.06
CA SER A 213 25.49 -5.87 4.27
C SER A 213 24.18 -5.50 4.98
N ILE A 214 24.05 -5.80 6.27
CA ILE A 214 22.89 -5.47 7.09
C ILE A 214 22.73 -3.96 7.20
N LEU A 215 23.81 -3.23 7.48
CA LEU A 215 23.81 -1.75 7.54
C LEU A 215 23.41 -1.14 6.19
N TYR A 216 23.93 -1.67 5.10
CA TYR A 216 23.57 -1.22 3.76
C TYR A 216 22.06 -1.43 3.47
N ARG A 217 21.52 -2.59 3.81
CA ARG A 217 20.07 -2.86 3.71
C ARG A 217 19.27 -1.88 4.56
N TYR A 218 19.70 -1.64 5.78
CA TYR A 218 19.05 -0.72 6.69
C TYR A 218 18.97 0.69 6.12
N VAL A 219 20.10 1.23 5.67
CA VAL A 219 20.17 2.59 5.10
C VAL A 219 19.29 2.72 3.86
N ASN A 220 19.29 1.72 2.98
CA ASN A 220 18.45 1.74 1.78
C ASN A 220 16.95 1.66 2.12
N TYR A 221 16.59 0.83 3.08
CA TYR A 221 15.21 0.73 3.54
C TYR A 221 14.71 2.05 4.14
N GLU A 222 15.54 2.76 4.94
CA GLU A 222 15.21 4.08 5.46
C GLU A 222 15.01 5.10 4.33
N LYS A 223 15.88 5.09 3.34
CA LYS A 223 15.75 5.97 2.16
C LYS A 223 14.45 5.73 1.40
N GLU A 224 14.07 4.47 1.19
CA GLU A 224 12.82 4.11 0.52
C GLU A 224 11.60 4.54 1.33
N ASN A 225 11.59 4.28 2.63
CA ASN A 225 10.52 4.72 3.53
C ASN A 225 10.35 6.24 3.54
N TYR A 226 11.47 6.97 3.61
CA TYR A 226 11.46 8.43 3.56
C TYR A 226 10.89 8.94 2.23
N LYS A 227 11.26 8.31 1.11
CA LYS A 227 10.73 8.65 -0.21
C LYS A 227 9.21 8.41 -0.29
N ILE A 228 8.75 7.24 0.18
CA ILE A 228 7.30 6.91 0.21
C ILE A 228 6.54 7.90 1.08
N LYS A 229 7.07 8.22 2.27
CA LYS A 229 6.44 9.19 3.19
C LYS A 229 6.29 10.57 2.55
N ASN A 230 7.34 11.04 1.86
CA ASN A 230 7.29 12.33 1.16
C ASN A 230 6.29 12.33 0.00
N GLN A 231 6.18 11.22 -0.75
CA GLN A 231 5.19 11.10 -1.83
C GLN A 231 3.76 11.11 -1.29
N LEU A 232 3.50 10.45 -0.15
CA LEU A 232 2.19 10.48 0.49
C LEU A 232 1.84 11.89 0.99
N LEU A 233 2.80 12.56 1.61
CA LEU A 233 2.60 13.95 2.07
C LEU A 233 2.32 14.89 0.91
N GLN A 234 3.05 14.76 -0.19
CA GLN A 234 2.84 15.58 -1.39
C GLN A 234 1.43 15.37 -1.97
N LYS A 235 0.98 14.12 -2.07
CA LYS A 235 -0.39 13.81 -2.53
C LYS A 235 -1.47 14.41 -1.62
N GLU A 236 -1.24 14.40 -0.30
CA GLU A 236 -2.19 14.99 0.64
C GLU A 236 -2.26 16.51 0.49
N ILE A 237 -1.10 17.17 0.28
CA ILE A 237 -1.06 18.63 0.00
C ILE A 237 -1.81 18.94 -1.29
N GLU A 238 -1.58 18.19 -2.37
CA GLU A 238 -2.26 18.36 -3.65
C GLU A 238 -3.79 18.19 -3.49
N ARG A 239 -4.22 17.19 -2.71
CA ARG A 239 -5.63 16.96 -2.40
C ARG A 239 -6.24 18.16 -1.66
N GLN A 240 -5.56 18.67 -0.63
CA GLN A 240 -6.03 19.82 0.14
C GLN A 240 -6.11 21.08 -0.73
N GLN A 241 -5.12 21.32 -1.59
CA GLN A 241 -5.14 22.43 -2.54
C GLN A 241 -6.30 22.31 -3.54
N SER A 242 -6.58 21.12 -4.02
CA SER A 242 -7.72 20.89 -4.93
C SER A 242 -9.06 21.20 -4.25
N VAL A 243 -9.24 20.78 -3.00
CA VAL A 243 -10.45 21.09 -2.21
C VAL A 243 -10.58 22.59 -1.98
N GLU A 244 -9.50 23.28 -1.63
CA GLU A 244 -9.52 24.73 -1.39
C GLU A 244 -9.80 25.53 -2.69
N ASN A 245 -9.21 25.11 -3.80
CA ASN A 245 -9.49 25.71 -5.11
C ASN A 245 -10.97 25.55 -5.50
N GLU A 246 -11.54 24.36 -5.23
CA GLU A 246 -12.97 24.12 -5.49
C GLU A 246 -13.86 24.98 -4.60
N ARG A 247 -13.53 25.11 -3.30
CA ARG A 247 -14.24 26.02 -2.38
C ARG A 247 -14.21 27.46 -2.88
N THR A 248 -13.05 27.95 -3.31
CA THR A 248 -12.88 29.31 -3.83
C THR A 248 -13.70 29.52 -5.11
N ARG A 249 -13.68 28.55 -6.02
CA ARG A 249 -14.48 28.59 -7.25
C ARG A 249 -15.98 28.68 -6.96
N ILE A 250 -16.44 27.87 -6.00
CA ILE A 250 -17.85 27.85 -5.60
C ILE A 250 -18.26 29.16 -4.94
N ALA A 251 -17.41 29.73 -4.08
CA ALA A 251 -17.66 31.01 -3.45
C ALA A 251 -17.79 32.13 -4.50
N ALA A 252 -16.97 32.11 -5.55
CA ALA A 252 -17.07 33.05 -6.67
C ALA A 252 -18.37 32.87 -7.46
N ASP A 253 -18.74 31.63 -7.83
CA ASP A 253 -19.99 31.32 -8.52
C ASP A 253 -21.21 31.79 -7.70
N MET A 254 -21.18 31.58 -6.36
CA MET A 254 -22.26 32.08 -5.46
C MET A 254 -22.32 33.59 -5.39
N HIS A 255 -21.17 34.26 -5.28
CA HIS A 255 -21.10 35.73 -5.22
C HIS A 255 -21.69 36.37 -6.48
N ASP A 256 -21.37 35.84 -7.65
CA ASP A 256 -21.85 36.38 -8.92
C ASP A 256 -23.37 36.18 -9.10
N GLU A 257 -23.89 35.00 -8.71
CA GLU A 257 -25.32 34.70 -8.82
C GLU A 257 -26.15 35.50 -7.80
N LEU A 258 -25.68 35.63 -6.55
CA LEU A 258 -26.29 36.45 -5.52
C LEU A 258 -26.18 37.94 -5.84
N GLY A 259 -24.99 38.40 -6.28
CA GLY A 259 -24.74 39.79 -6.59
C GLY A 259 -25.64 40.34 -7.72
N SER A 260 -25.81 39.53 -8.78
CA SER A 260 -26.68 39.89 -9.90
C SER A 260 -28.15 39.95 -9.48
N GLY A 261 -28.60 38.98 -8.68
CA GLY A 261 -29.98 38.96 -8.19
C GLY A 261 -30.30 40.08 -7.21
N LEU A 262 -29.40 40.36 -6.25
CA LEU A 262 -29.54 41.45 -5.32
C LEU A 262 -29.55 42.82 -6.03
N THR A 263 -28.68 43.01 -7.03
CA THR A 263 -28.66 44.23 -7.87
C THR A 263 -29.99 44.43 -8.60
N LYS A 264 -30.56 43.33 -9.15
CA LYS A 264 -31.87 43.36 -9.80
C LYS A 264 -32.99 43.70 -8.82
N ILE A 265 -33.00 43.14 -7.61
CA ILE A 265 -33.95 43.47 -6.55
C ILE A 265 -33.82 44.94 -6.17
N THR A 266 -32.61 45.46 -5.97
CA THR A 266 -32.35 46.84 -5.64
C THR A 266 -32.87 47.77 -6.73
N TYR A 267 -32.61 47.48 -8.00
CA TYR A 267 -33.11 48.24 -9.12
C TYR A 267 -34.67 48.23 -9.18
N LEU A 268 -35.30 47.08 -9.06
CA LEU A 268 -36.76 46.95 -9.04
C LEU A 268 -37.37 47.69 -7.84
N SER A 269 -36.70 47.68 -6.68
CA SER A 269 -37.14 48.42 -5.50
C SER A 269 -37.12 49.96 -5.74
N GLN A 270 -36.08 50.46 -6.39
CA GLN A 270 -36.01 51.88 -6.79
C GLN A 270 -37.13 52.27 -7.76
N LEU A 271 -37.42 51.40 -8.75
CA LEU A 271 -38.54 51.61 -9.67
C LEU A 271 -39.88 51.62 -8.93
N ALA A 272 -40.11 50.65 -8.04
CA ALA A 272 -41.33 50.56 -7.24
C ALA A 272 -41.54 51.78 -6.33
N MET A 273 -40.47 52.39 -5.82
CA MET A 273 -40.53 53.63 -5.04
C MET A 273 -40.88 54.89 -5.88
N SER A 274 -40.53 54.87 -7.16
CA SER A 274 -40.78 56.02 -8.08
C SER A 274 -42.14 55.95 -8.81
N ASN A 275 -42.77 54.76 -8.89
CA ASN A 275 -44.01 54.55 -9.61
C ASN A 275 -45.24 54.55 -8.65
N LYS A 276 -46.33 55.26 -9.01
CA LYS A 276 -47.58 55.23 -8.26
C LYS A 276 -48.31 53.89 -8.35
N ASP A 277 -48.12 53.13 -9.45
CA ASP A 277 -48.65 51.80 -9.62
C ASP A 277 -47.46 50.81 -9.61
N ASN A 278 -47.08 50.40 -8.40
CA ASN A 278 -45.85 49.61 -8.14
C ASN A 278 -46.12 48.11 -7.97
N LYS A 279 -47.35 47.63 -8.21
CA LYS A 279 -47.78 46.25 -7.97
C LYS A 279 -46.97 45.23 -8.81
N ASP A 280 -46.70 45.58 -10.07
CA ASP A 280 -45.89 44.71 -10.96
C ASP A 280 -44.41 44.63 -10.53
N ASP A 281 -43.87 45.78 -10.08
CA ASP A 281 -42.45 45.79 -9.62
C ASP A 281 -42.29 45.07 -8.32
N LEU A 282 -43.25 45.18 -7.37
CA LEU A 282 -43.28 44.40 -6.14
C LEU A 282 -43.40 42.90 -6.42
N THR A 283 -44.22 42.53 -7.41
CA THR A 283 -44.39 41.10 -7.80
C THR A 283 -43.07 40.53 -8.36
N LYS A 284 -42.37 41.32 -9.20
CA LYS A 284 -41.04 40.94 -9.73
C LYS A 284 -39.98 40.85 -8.63
N ILE A 285 -40.00 41.73 -7.63
CA ILE A 285 -39.10 41.66 -6.48
C ILE A 285 -39.35 40.34 -5.71
N LYS A 286 -40.62 40.05 -5.38
CA LYS A 286 -41.00 38.84 -4.70
C LYS A 286 -40.52 37.60 -5.44
N GLN A 287 -40.76 37.53 -6.76
CA GLN A 287 -40.32 36.41 -7.59
C GLN A 287 -38.79 36.31 -7.63
N THR A 288 -38.06 37.40 -7.89
CA THR A 288 -36.58 37.36 -7.93
C THR A 288 -35.98 36.96 -6.59
N SER A 289 -36.60 37.37 -5.46
CA SER A 289 -36.15 36.95 -4.13
C SER A 289 -36.38 35.44 -3.89
N ALA A 290 -37.53 34.91 -4.31
CA ALA A 290 -37.83 33.49 -4.20
C ALA A 290 -36.85 32.63 -5.05
N ASP A 291 -36.61 33.04 -6.31
CA ASP A 291 -35.68 32.40 -7.22
C ASP A 291 -34.26 32.39 -6.65
N LEU A 292 -33.81 33.48 -5.99
CA LEU A 292 -32.49 33.51 -5.33
C LEU A 292 -32.37 32.54 -4.15
N VAL A 293 -33.40 32.50 -3.31
CA VAL A 293 -33.41 31.56 -2.15
C VAL A 293 -33.38 30.09 -2.63
N GLU A 294 -34.15 29.81 -3.68
CA GLU A 294 -34.17 28.48 -4.30
C GLU A 294 -32.81 28.13 -4.90
N ASN A 295 -32.20 29.00 -5.70
CA ASN A 295 -30.88 28.78 -6.28
C ASN A 295 -29.80 28.58 -5.20
N MET A 296 -29.84 29.36 -4.10
CA MET A 296 -28.93 29.15 -2.96
C MET A 296 -29.08 27.76 -2.34
N SER A 297 -30.33 27.34 -2.12
CA SER A 297 -30.60 26.03 -1.52
C SER A 297 -30.07 24.89 -2.39
N GLU A 298 -30.20 25.01 -3.71
CA GLU A 298 -29.66 24.05 -4.67
C GLU A 298 -28.13 23.98 -4.66
N ILE A 299 -27.46 25.15 -4.58
CA ILE A 299 -26.01 25.19 -4.49
C ILE A 299 -25.53 24.55 -3.19
N ILE A 300 -26.16 24.91 -2.06
CA ILE A 300 -25.84 24.32 -0.74
C ILE A 300 -26.05 22.80 -0.75
N TRP A 301 -27.16 22.32 -1.33
CA TRP A 301 -27.42 20.90 -1.43
C TRP A 301 -26.34 20.18 -2.27
N ALA A 302 -25.98 20.72 -3.44
CA ALA A 302 -24.96 20.15 -4.30
C ALA A 302 -23.57 20.09 -3.66
N MET A 303 -23.29 20.95 -2.68
CA MET A 303 -22.01 21.06 -1.99
C MET A 303 -21.88 20.20 -0.74
N LYS A 304 -22.99 19.72 -0.17
CA LYS A 304 -22.92 18.87 1.01
C LYS A 304 -22.23 17.54 0.68
N GLU A 305 -21.17 17.23 1.45
CA GLU A 305 -20.43 15.96 1.30
C GLU A 305 -21.31 14.73 1.66
N GLU A 306 -22.32 14.93 2.49
CA GLU A 306 -23.28 13.91 2.87
C GLU A 306 -24.14 13.41 1.69
N ASN A 307 -24.26 14.20 0.63
CA ASN A 307 -25.08 13.92 -0.56
C ASN A 307 -24.22 13.56 -1.78
N ASN A 308 -23.14 12.86 -1.59
CA ASN A 308 -22.11 12.68 -2.64
C ASN A 308 -22.31 11.45 -3.52
N THR A 309 -23.43 10.73 -3.41
CA THR A 309 -23.69 9.54 -4.22
C THR A 309 -24.65 9.82 -5.37
N LEU A 310 -24.64 8.93 -6.38
CA LEU A 310 -25.63 8.94 -7.45
C LEU A 310 -27.03 8.71 -6.92
N GLU A 311 -27.19 7.91 -5.86
CA GLU A 311 -28.46 7.67 -5.18
C GLU A 311 -29.04 8.95 -4.59
N ASP A 312 -28.21 9.78 -3.95
CA ASP A 312 -28.63 11.07 -3.41
C ASP A 312 -29.11 12.01 -4.52
N LEU A 313 -28.38 12.06 -5.65
CA LEU A 313 -28.78 12.85 -6.82
C LEU A 313 -30.14 12.40 -7.38
N VAL A 314 -30.33 11.08 -7.55
CA VAL A 314 -31.56 10.50 -8.07
C VAL A 314 -32.73 10.77 -7.11
N THR A 315 -32.50 10.61 -5.80
CA THR A 315 -33.50 10.88 -4.76
C THR A 315 -33.91 12.35 -4.77
N TYR A 316 -32.96 13.27 -4.92
CA TYR A 316 -33.21 14.70 -5.00
C TYR A 316 -34.00 15.09 -6.26
N ILE A 317 -33.62 14.55 -7.43
CA ILE A 317 -34.36 14.72 -8.69
C ILE A 317 -35.80 14.24 -8.54
N LYS A 318 -36.00 13.06 -7.94
CA LYS A 318 -37.34 12.48 -7.72
C LYS A 318 -38.20 13.37 -6.83
N SER A 319 -37.65 13.83 -5.71
CA SER A 319 -38.36 14.72 -4.77
C SER A 319 -38.79 16.02 -5.44
N TYR A 320 -37.84 16.69 -6.09
CA TYR A 320 -38.10 17.94 -6.81
C TYR A 320 -39.14 17.77 -7.93
N ALA A 321 -38.97 16.76 -8.79
CA ALA A 321 -39.88 16.50 -9.90
C ALA A 321 -41.31 16.17 -9.40
N SER A 322 -41.44 15.41 -8.32
CA SER A 322 -42.74 15.07 -7.73
C SER A 322 -43.45 16.29 -7.22
N GLU A 323 -42.78 17.12 -6.42
CA GLU A 323 -43.36 18.34 -5.85
C GLU A 323 -43.72 19.36 -6.94
N TYR A 324 -42.77 19.62 -7.87
CA TYR A 324 -42.97 20.63 -8.91
C TYR A 324 -44.07 20.29 -9.89
N LEU A 325 -44.18 19.02 -10.33
CA LEU A 325 -45.24 18.60 -11.27
C LEU A 325 -46.58 18.41 -10.61
N ASP A 326 -46.66 18.02 -9.32
CA ASP A 326 -47.90 17.92 -8.56
C ASP A 326 -48.57 19.29 -8.39
N ILE A 327 -47.80 20.32 -8.01
CA ILE A 327 -48.27 21.69 -7.94
C ILE A 327 -48.88 22.16 -9.26
N ASN A 328 -48.31 21.75 -10.38
CA ASN A 328 -48.76 22.06 -11.74
C ASN A 328 -49.79 21.12 -12.34
N LYS A 329 -50.26 20.15 -11.52
CA LYS A 329 -51.29 19.13 -11.92
C LYS A 329 -50.89 18.28 -13.13
N ILE A 330 -49.61 17.96 -13.27
CA ILE A 330 -49.06 17.10 -14.32
C ILE A 330 -48.72 15.73 -13.70
N LYS A 331 -49.21 14.65 -14.33
CA LYS A 331 -48.95 13.29 -13.83
C LYS A 331 -47.51 12.91 -14.06
N LEU A 332 -46.81 12.50 -13.00
CA LEU A 332 -45.41 12.02 -13.09
C LEU A 332 -45.36 10.50 -13.04
N THR A 333 -44.52 9.93 -13.93
CA THR A 333 -44.10 8.52 -13.87
C THR A 333 -42.55 8.50 -13.83
N ILE A 334 -42.00 7.82 -12.80
CA ILE A 334 -40.55 7.69 -12.66
C ILE A 334 -40.18 6.20 -12.77
N SER A 335 -39.24 5.89 -13.66
CA SER A 335 -38.68 4.56 -13.83
C SER A 335 -37.19 4.60 -13.48
N ILE A 336 -36.82 3.93 -12.41
CA ILE A 336 -35.45 3.79 -11.91
C ILE A 336 -35.21 2.29 -11.72
N PRO A 337 -34.15 1.68 -12.27
CA PRO A 337 -33.84 0.28 -12.03
C PRO A 337 -33.46 0.04 -10.56
N ASP A 338 -33.79 -1.15 -10.03
CA ASP A 338 -33.50 -1.51 -8.64
C ASP A 338 -31.98 -1.61 -8.35
N ASN A 339 -31.17 -1.86 -9.37
CA ASN A 339 -29.71 -1.95 -9.31
C ASN A 339 -29.08 -0.80 -10.09
N TYR A 340 -28.82 0.32 -9.46
CA TYR A 340 -27.96 1.35 -10.00
C TYR A 340 -26.67 1.45 -9.20
N ILE A 341 -25.61 1.89 -9.88
CA ILE A 341 -24.25 1.94 -9.32
C ILE A 341 -24.20 3.04 -8.27
N THR A 342 -23.79 2.67 -7.05
CA THR A 342 -23.55 3.61 -5.93
C THR A 342 -22.17 4.27 -6.11
N GLU A 343 -22.05 5.16 -7.08
CA GLU A 343 -20.81 5.90 -7.28
C GLU A 343 -20.86 7.28 -6.66
N ILE A 344 -19.67 7.77 -6.27
CA ILE A 344 -19.49 9.13 -5.78
C ILE A 344 -19.65 10.08 -6.96
N VAL A 345 -20.47 11.11 -6.80
CA VAL A 345 -20.71 12.16 -7.79
C VAL A 345 -20.23 13.49 -7.24
N ASN A 346 -19.23 14.09 -7.88
CA ASN A 346 -18.70 15.40 -7.49
C ASN A 346 -19.80 16.47 -7.50
N GLY A 347 -19.75 17.43 -6.57
CA GLY A 347 -20.74 18.51 -6.41
C GLY A 347 -20.99 19.31 -7.68
N ASN A 348 -19.97 19.53 -8.50
CA ASN A 348 -20.11 20.21 -9.79
C ASN A 348 -20.99 19.42 -10.79
N TYR A 349 -20.83 18.10 -10.84
CA TYR A 349 -21.66 17.23 -11.67
C TYR A 349 -23.09 17.22 -11.16
N ARG A 350 -23.30 17.05 -9.86
CA ARG A 350 -24.64 17.07 -9.22
C ARG A 350 -25.39 18.37 -9.58
N LYS A 351 -24.74 19.54 -9.40
CA LYS A 351 -25.30 20.85 -9.73
C LYS A 351 -25.73 20.94 -11.19
N ASN A 352 -24.82 20.60 -12.13
CA ASN A 352 -25.10 20.76 -13.56
C ASN A 352 -26.19 19.78 -14.04
N ILE A 353 -26.17 18.53 -13.59
CA ILE A 353 -27.21 17.53 -13.94
C ILE A 353 -28.56 17.99 -13.40
N PHE A 354 -28.63 18.34 -12.12
CA PHE A 354 -29.88 18.79 -11.50
C PHE A 354 -30.46 20.01 -12.21
N LEU A 355 -29.64 21.02 -12.50
CA LEU A 355 -30.10 22.23 -13.21
C LEU A 355 -30.60 21.93 -14.64
N CYS A 356 -30.03 20.95 -15.34
CA CYS A 356 -30.56 20.50 -16.63
C CYS A 356 -31.92 19.82 -16.50
N VAL A 357 -32.10 18.98 -15.49
CA VAL A 357 -33.41 18.36 -15.19
C VAL A 357 -34.45 19.41 -14.81
N LYS A 358 -34.11 20.35 -13.92
CA LYS A 358 -34.97 21.45 -13.47
C LYS A 358 -35.43 22.30 -14.69
N GLU A 359 -34.51 22.74 -15.55
CA GLU A 359 -34.83 23.50 -16.74
C GLU A 359 -35.72 22.72 -17.72
N SER A 360 -35.51 21.40 -17.86
CA SER A 360 -36.36 20.56 -18.67
C SER A 360 -37.80 20.51 -18.13
N LEU A 361 -37.97 20.38 -16.83
CA LEU A 361 -39.30 20.38 -16.19
C LEU A 361 -39.96 21.74 -16.28
N HIS A 362 -39.23 22.84 -16.10
CA HIS A 362 -39.71 24.23 -16.31
C HIS A 362 -40.21 24.44 -17.74
N ASN A 363 -39.47 23.96 -18.74
CA ASN A 363 -39.86 24.07 -20.13
C ASN A 363 -41.15 23.29 -20.42
N ILE A 364 -41.32 22.10 -19.80
CA ILE A 364 -42.55 21.29 -19.92
C ILE A 364 -43.74 22.06 -19.37
N VAL A 365 -43.65 22.52 -18.11
CA VAL A 365 -44.75 23.23 -17.45
C VAL A 365 -45.13 24.53 -18.21
N LYS A 366 -44.12 25.27 -18.67
CA LYS A 366 -44.31 26.61 -19.27
C LYS A 366 -44.76 26.51 -20.74
N HIS A 367 -44.30 25.52 -21.48
CA HIS A 367 -44.41 25.50 -22.94
C HIS A 367 -45.11 24.29 -23.53
N ALA A 368 -45.03 23.09 -22.89
CA ALA A 368 -45.48 21.86 -23.54
C ALA A 368 -46.99 21.63 -23.50
N LYS A 369 -47.76 22.27 -22.60
CA LYS A 369 -49.16 21.94 -22.33
C LYS A 369 -49.36 20.45 -22.07
N ALA A 370 -48.37 19.77 -21.47
CA ALA A 370 -48.35 18.34 -21.23
C ALA A 370 -49.30 17.97 -20.06
N LYS A 371 -49.89 16.77 -20.11
CA LYS A 371 -50.67 16.17 -19.03
C LYS A 371 -49.89 15.14 -18.24
N SER A 372 -48.85 14.61 -18.80
CA SER A 372 -47.96 13.62 -18.16
C SER A 372 -46.51 13.78 -18.57
N VAL A 373 -45.64 13.45 -17.64
CA VAL A 373 -44.18 13.41 -17.79
C VAL A 373 -43.67 12.07 -17.34
N THR A 374 -42.75 11.48 -18.09
CA THR A 374 -42.04 10.26 -17.71
C THR A 374 -40.57 10.60 -17.57
N ILE A 375 -39.99 10.27 -16.43
CA ILE A 375 -38.54 10.35 -16.18
C ILE A 375 -37.99 8.95 -16.07
N THR A 376 -36.99 8.63 -16.89
CA THR A 376 -36.29 7.35 -16.84
C THR A 376 -34.82 7.61 -16.55
N ILE A 377 -34.29 6.99 -15.51
CA ILE A 377 -32.88 7.09 -15.13
C ILE A 377 -32.27 5.69 -15.16
N THR A 378 -31.19 5.49 -15.92
CA THR A 378 -30.47 4.23 -15.97
C THR A 378 -28.96 4.50 -15.86
N SER A 379 -28.23 3.65 -15.14
CA SER A 379 -26.80 3.78 -14.94
C SER A 379 -26.10 2.43 -15.07
N ASN A 380 -25.19 2.32 -16.04
CA ASN A 380 -24.23 1.23 -16.18
C ASN A 380 -22.84 1.84 -16.32
N GLU A 381 -22.26 1.86 -17.52
CA GLU A 381 -21.03 2.62 -17.83
C GLU A 381 -21.33 4.10 -18.12
N ILE A 382 -22.57 4.41 -18.49
CA ILE A 382 -23.08 5.73 -18.83
C ILE A 382 -24.35 5.99 -18.03
N LEU A 383 -24.43 7.15 -17.38
CA LEU A 383 -25.66 7.63 -16.77
C LEU A 383 -26.55 8.21 -17.86
N HIS A 384 -27.74 7.66 -18.02
CA HIS A 384 -28.79 8.14 -18.91
C HIS A 384 -29.94 8.71 -18.11
N ILE A 385 -30.32 9.94 -18.40
CA ILE A 385 -31.50 10.59 -17.84
C ILE A 385 -32.39 11.02 -19.01
N THR A 386 -33.56 10.45 -19.10
CA THR A 386 -34.53 10.75 -20.16
C THR A 386 -35.77 11.37 -19.54
N ILE A 387 -36.18 12.55 -20.05
CA ILE A 387 -37.38 13.27 -19.60
C ILE A 387 -38.28 13.42 -20.82
N GLN A 388 -39.45 12.76 -20.80
CA GLN A 388 -40.42 12.76 -21.90
C GLN A 388 -41.74 13.34 -21.45
N ASP A 389 -42.26 14.32 -22.18
CA ASP A 389 -43.60 14.83 -22.02
C ASP A 389 -44.54 14.33 -23.15
N ASN A 390 -45.83 14.45 -22.91
CA ASN A 390 -46.87 14.17 -23.91
C ASN A 390 -47.56 15.45 -24.44
N GLY A 391 -46.83 16.55 -24.47
CA GLY A 391 -47.33 17.85 -24.89
C GLY A 391 -47.27 18.08 -26.39
N ILE A 392 -47.35 19.33 -26.79
CA ILE A 392 -47.44 19.80 -28.21
C ILE A 392 -46.14 19.66 -29.00
N GLY A 393 -45.00 19.41 -28.31
CA GLY A 393 -43.66 19.32 -28.92
C GLY A 393 -43.07 20.65 -29.36
N LEU A 394 -41.72 20.70 -29.45
CA LEU A 394 -40.98 21.90 -29.78
C LEU A 394 -41.24 22.46 -31.19
N ASN A 395 -41.59 21.62 -32.17
CA ASN A 395 -41.78 22.07 -33.55
C ASN A 395 -43.02 22.96 -33.72
N ASN A 396 -44.02 22.86 -32.88
CA ASN A 396 -45.23 23.69 -32.94
C ASN A 396 -45.05 25.07 -32.28
N LEU A 397 -43.95 25.27 -31.51
CA LEU A 397 -43.61 26.53 -30.88
C LEU A 397 -42.85 27.53 -31.79
N GLN A 398 -42.33 27.09 -32.94
CA GLN A 398 -41.56 27.93 -33.85
C GLN A 398 -42.37 29.05 -34.51
N ASN A 399 -43.69 28.92 -34.50
CA ASN A 399 -44.57 29.92 -35.12
C ASN A 399 -45.04 31.06 -34.19
N GLU A 400 -44.80 30.94 -32.85
CA GLU A 400 -45.40 31.93 -31.90
C GLU A 400 -44.43 32.83 -31.16
N THR A 401 -43.09 32.62 -31.17
CA THR A 401 -42.21 33.43 -30.35
C THR A 401 -40.87 33.75 -31.02
N LYS A 402 -40.65 35.04 -31.28
CA LYS A 402 -39.36 35.66 -31.65
C LYS A 402 -38.33 35.75 -30.49
N ASN A 403 -38.65 35.30 -29.30
CA ASN A 403 -37.76 35.26 -28.16
C ASN A 403 -37.40 33.81 -27.80
N LYS A 404 -36.37 33.23 -28.46
CA LYS A 404 -35.74 32.00 -27.99
C LYS A 404 -35.07 32.29 -26.65
N GLY A 405 -35.65 31.83 -25.55
CA GLY A 405 -34.98 31.83 -24.25
C GLY A 405 -33.68 31.01 -24.32
N ASN A 406 -32.64 31.42 -23.62
CA ASN A 406 -31.32 30.77 -23.59
C ASN A 406 -31.29 29.40 -22.90
N GLY A 407 -32.44 28.88 -22.41
CA GLY A 407 -32.53 27.66 -21.61
C GLY A 407 -31.97 26.42 -22.29
N LEU A 408 -32.34 26.18 -23.55
CA LEU A 408 -31.81 25.02 -24.30
C LEU A 408 -30.29 25.11 -24.54
N LEU A 409 -29.79 26.31 -24.85
CA LEU A 409 -28.36 26.54 -25.04
C LEU A 409 -27.61 26.34 -23.71
N ASN A 410 -28.16 26.88 -22.62
CA ASN A 410 -27.57 26.75 -21.30
C ASN A 410 -27.50 25.25 -20.83
N MET A 411 -28.56 24.49 -21.08
CA MET A 411 -28.54 23.06 -20.77
C MET A 411 -27.44 22.31 -21.56
N LYS A 412 -27.32 22.63 -22.85
CA LYS A 412 -26.27 22.04 -23.71
C LYS A 412 -24.87 22.36 -23.19
N LEU A 413 -24.60 23.65 -22.91
CA LEU A 413 -23.31 24.11 -22.38
C LEU A 413 -23.01 23.50 -21.01
N ARG A 414 -24.00 23.32 -20.12
CA ARG A 414 -23.85 22.66 -18.83
C ARG A 414 -23.46 21.20 -18.99
N MET A 415 -24.10 20.48 -19.93
CA MET A 415 -23.76 19.09 -20.19
C MET A 415 -22.37 18.95 -20.79
N GLU A 416 -21.99 19.81 -21.76
CA GLU A 416 -20.64 19.84 -22.34
C GLU A 416 -19.57 20.11 -21.28
N LYS A 417 -19.84 21.02 -20.33
CA LYS A 417 -18.92 21.34 -19.23
C LYS A 417 -18.58 20.15 -18.35
N ILE A 418 -19.50 19.20 -18.19
CA ILE A 418 -19.31 17.96 -17.42
C ILE A 418 -18.97 16.75 -18.32
N GLY A 419 -18.64 17.00 -19.62
CA GLY A 419 -18.29 15.96 -20.58
C GLY A 419 -19.43 15.04 -20.96
N GLY A 420 -20.67 15.45 -20.69
CA GLY A 420 -21.90 14.80 -21.11
C GLY A 420 -22.42 15.30 -22.46
N LYS A 421 -23.53 14.74 -22.91
CA LYS A 421 -24.25 15.13 -24.13
C LYS A 421 -25.73 15.31 -23.84
N MET A 422 -26.37 16.19 -24.61
CA MET A 422 -27.80 16.41 -24.58
C MET A 422 -28.38 16.26 -25.98
N GLU A 423 -29.44 15.49 -26.08
CA GLU A 423 -30.21 15.30 -27.32
C GLU A 423 -31.68 15.59 -27.07
N ILE A 424 -32.36 16.17 -28.05
CA ILE A 424 -33.79 16.44 -28.00
C ILE A 424 -34.46 15.81 -29.17
N ILE A 425 -35.46 14.96 -28.92
CA ILE A 425 -36.25 14.26 -29.90
C ILE A 425 -37.71 14.69 -29.77
N VAL A 426 -38.31 15.12 -30.87
CA VAL A 426 -39.72 15.51 -30.91
C VAL A 426 -40.52 14.38 -31.52
N LYS A 427 -41.29 13.68 -30.66
CA LYS A 427 -42.16 12.58 -31.07
C LYS A 427 -43.29 12.45 -30.05
N ASN A 428 -44.51 12.84 -30.42
CA ASN A 428 -45.68 12.85 -29.51
C ASN A 428 -45.38 13.58 -28.17
N GLY A 429 -44.86 14.82 -28.26
CA GLY A 429 -44.28 15.61 -27.16
C GLY A 429 -42.82 15.86 -27.39
N THR A 430 -42.09 16.23 -26.31
CA THR A 430 -40.65 16.43 -26.33
C THR A 430 -39.96 15.38 -25.44
N CYS A 431 -38.92 14.78 -25.94
CA CYS A 431 -38.05 13.89 -25.21
C CYS A 431 -36.66 14.51 -25.12
N THR A 432 -36.23 14.87 -23.90
CA THR A 432 -34.86 15.35 -23.63
C THR A 432 -34.05 14.21 -23.05
N HIS A 433 -32.92 13.94 -23.64
CA HIS A 433 -32.03 12.85 -23.26
C HIS A 433 -30.65 13.39 -22.88
N PHE A 434 -30.21 13.07 -21.67
CA PHE A 434 -28.89 13.40 -21.15
C PHE A 434 -28.05 12.13 -20.99
N THR A 435 -26.80 12.17 -21.43
CA THR A 435 -25.83 11.07 -21.33
C THR A 435 -24.55 11.56 -20.70
N ILE A 436 -24.09 10.92 -19.61
CA ILE A 436 -22.88 11.29 -18.88
C ILE A 436 -22.05 10.03 -18.61
N PRO A 437 -20.78 9.95 -19.03
CA PRO A 437 -19.88 8.86 -18.67
C PRO A 437 -19.66 8.80 -17.16
N ILE A 438 -19.87 7.64 -16.53
CA ILE A 438 -19.75 7.48 -15.08
C ILE A 438 -18.31 7.67 -14.60
N GLU A 439 -17.31 7.24 -15.38
CA GLU A 439 -15.89 7.46 -15.05
C GLU A 439 -15.55 8.93 -14.78
N LYS A 440 -16.30 9.86 -15.35
CA LYS A 440 -16.10 11.30 -15.15
C LYS A 440 -16.79 11.85 -13.91
N LEU A 441 -17.75 11.15 -13.33
CA LEU A 441 -18.53 11.64 -12.18
C LEU A 441 -17.68 11.82 -10.90
N ASN A 442 -16.56 11.10 -10.81
CA ASN A 442 -15.67 11.10 -9.65
C ASN A 442 -14.52 12.11 -9.74
N HIS A 443 -14.33 12.75 -10.89
CA HIS A 443 -13.28 13.73 -11.15
C HIS A 443 -13.85 15.15 -11.11
#